data_0ad9e8dfff2e89294312e47240a01e10
#
_entry.id   0ad9e8dfff2e89294312e47240a01e10
#
_cell.length_a   1.000
_cell.length_b   1.000
_cell.length_c   1.000
_cell.angle_alpha   90.00
_cell.angle_beta   90.00
_cell.angle_gamma   90.00
#
_symmetry.space_group_name_H-M   'P 1'
#
loop_
_entity.id
_entity.type
_entity.pdbx_description
1 polymer ?
#
loop_
_entity_poly.entity_id
_entity_poly.type
_entity_poly.pdbx_seq_one_letter_code
_entity_poly.pdbx_strand_id
1 'polypeptide(L)'
;MEVPLLVTDFLRRAVRLYPEKTAVVDGANRYRYRELDERVNRLSNALLDLGLSRGDRVCILSPNSHFFLESFYATAQIGLVLVPLNYRLVAADHEYILNHAGVSAVLVDGEYTGVIDEIRDALPKVQHWIVATEEGEAPPRWQSWNALLASASPEPPPRPEPEIGENELVSINYTSGTTSRPKGVMMTHRNCYLNAYNMIAHLGIAHDDVELWTLPMFHCNGWGGVYALTGMGGAHVILRAIDGERIFRLIADEGVTFACMAPAVLRAVLDTPDKQRFEIRTRPRFVVAGAPPPAAFIERLETELGWQFLQIYGLTETAPLL
;
A
#
# COMPACT_ATOMS: atom_id res chain seq x y z
N MET A 1 -18.91 7.57 25.35
CA MET A 1 -17.88 8.26 24.54
C MET A 1 -17.92 7.60 23.18
N GLU A 2 -18.21 8.33 22.12
CA GLU A 2 -18.14 7.84 20.76
C GLU A 2 -16.76 8.27 20.19
N VAL A 3 -16.00 7.30 19.68
CA VAL A 3 -14.71 7.53 19.04
C VAL A 3 -14.81 6.94 17.64
N PRO A 4 -14.62 7.75 16.57
CA PRO A 4 -14.72 7.24 15.21
C PRO A 4 -13.59 6.25 14.92
N LEU A 5 -13.88 5.21 14.13
CA LEU A 5 -12.92 4.20 13.72
C LEU A 5 -12.11 4.70 12.51
N LEU A 6 -10.99 5.38 12.76
CA LEU A 6 -10.16 5.98 11.71
C LEU A 6 -8.90 5.17 11.45
N VAL A 7 -8.59 4.89 10.19
CA VAL A 7 -7.38 4.14 9.81
C VAL A 7 -6.09 4.84 10.23
N THR A 8 -6.14 6.15 10.43
CA THR A 8 -4.99 6.95 10.90
C THR A 8 -4.57 6.62 12.33
N ASP A 9 -5.48 6.04 13.13
CA ASP A 9 -5.17 5.66 14.51
C ASP A 9 -4.17 4.50 14.58
N PHE A 10 -4.07 3.69 13.54
CA PHE A 10 -3.07 2.61 13.45
C PHE A 10 -1.66 3.18 13.42
N LEU A 11 -1.39 4.20 12.59
CA LEU A 11 -0.08 4.86 12.55
C LEU A 11 0.19 5.62 13.84
N ARG A 12 -0.77 6.41 14.34
CA ARG A 12 -0.64 7.14 15.61
C ARG A 12 -0.30 6.22 16.78
N ARG A 13 -0.95 5.04 16.84
CA ARG A 13 -0.65 4.01 17.84
C ARG A 13 0.79 3.50 17.69
N ALA A 14 1.20 3.16 16.47
CA ALA A 14 2.53 2.61 16.21
C ALA A 14 3.64 3.61 16.58
N VAL A 15 3.49 4.87 16.19
CA VAL A 15 4.42 5.95 16.52
C VAL A 15 4.53 6.16 18.04
N ARG A 16 3.40 6.09 18.74
CA ARG A 16 3.38 6.25 20.20
C ARG A 16 4.07 5.11 20.93
N LEU A 17 3.91 3.86 20.46
CA LEU A 17 4.38 2.66 21.15
C LEU A 17 5.76 2.21 20.69
N TYR A 18 6.09 2.43 19.41
CA TYR A 18 7.27 1.88 18.73
C TYR A 18 8.04 2.92 17.90
N PRO A 19 8.27 4.17 18.35
CA PRO A 19 8.81 5.25 17.52
C PRO A 19 10.15 4.91 16.87
N GLU A 20 11.00 4.17 17.58
CA GLU A 20 12.36 3.81 17.14
C GLU A 20 12.43 2.50 16.33
N LYS A 21 11.32 1.78 16.24
CA LYS A 21 11.30 0.52 15.50
C LYS A 21 11.26 0.76 14.00
N THR A 22 11.93 -0.09 13.22
CA THR A 22 11.84 -0.09 11.76
C THR A 22 10.38 -0.30 11.34
N ALA A 23 9.86 0.66 10.59
CA ALA A 23 8.53 0.60 9.99
C ALA A 23 8.59 0.10 8.56
N VAL A 24 9.55 0.59 7.76
CA VAL A 24 9.66 0.30 6.32
C VAL A 24 11.09 0.02 5.92
N VAL A 25 11.26 -0.99 5.06
CA VAL A 25 12.48 -1.30 4.33
C VAL A 25 12.13 -1.33 2.85
N ASP A 26 12.69 -0.40 2.06
CA ASP A 26 12.45 -0.30 0.62
C ASP A 26 13.80 -0.07 -0.10
N GLY A 27 14.39 -1.13 -0.59
CA GLY A 27 15.73 -1.09 -1.16
C GLY A 27 16.77 -0.64 -0.12
N ALA A 28 17.42 0.49 -0.38
CA ALA A 28 18.37 1.12 0.54
C ALA A 28 17.69 1.98 1.60
N ASN A 29 16.42 2.33 1.40
CA ASN A 29 15.68 3.18 2.31
C ASN A 29 15.19 2.39 3.52
N ARG A 30 15.46 2.92 4.71
CA ARG A 30 14.97 2.39 5.98
C ARG A 30 14.38 3.52 6.80
N TYR A 31 13.11 3.38 7.18
CA TYR A 31 12.42 4.36 7.99
C TYR A 31 11.92 3.73 9.27
N ARG A 32 12.15 4.42 10.41
CA ARG A 32 11.51 4.12 11.68
C ARG A 32 10.09 4.68 11.70
N TYR A 33 9.27 4.26 12.64
CA TYR A 33 7.90 4.75 12.75
C TYR A 33 7.82 6.27 12.90
N ARG A 34 8.70 6.89 13.68
CA ARG A 34 8.77 8.36 13.79
C ARG A 34 9.11 9.05 12.47
N GLU A 35 10.00 8.44 11.68
CA GLU A 35 10.42 8.97 10.38
C GLU A 35 9.34 8.78 9.33
N LEU A 36 8.63 7.65 9.38
CA LEU A 36 7.44 7.43 8.55
C LEU A 36 6.34 8.46 8.86
N ASP A 37 6.07 8.72 10.14
CA ASP A 37 5.07 9.71 10.56
C ASP A 37 5.44 11.13 10.10
N GLU A 38 6.71 11.53 10.26
CA GLU A 38 7.22 12.80 9.76
C GLU A 38 6.99 12.93 8.24
N ARG A 39 7.31 11.89 7.47
CA ARG A 39 7.13 11.88 6.01
C ARG A 39 5.64 11.95 5.62
N VAL A 40 4.79 11.22 6.34
CA VAL A 40 3.33 11.28 6.17
C VAL A 40 2.80 12.68 6.47
N ASN A 41 3.25 13.32 7.54
CA ASN A 41 2.86 14.68 7.88
C ASN A 41 3.31 15.68 6.82
N ARG A 42 4.55 15.58 6.33
CA ARG A 42 5.06 16.42 5.25
C ARG A 42 4.24 16.24 3.97
N LEU A 43 3.91 15.03 3.59
CA LEU A 43 3.05 14.78 2.42
C LEU A 43 1.66 15.39 2.59
N SER A 44 1.06 15.24 3.77
CA SER A 44 -0.25 15.84 4.06
C SER A 44 -0.23 17.35 3.96
N ASN A 45 0.77 17.99 4.60
CA ASN A 45 0.93 19.43 4.54
C ASN A 45 1.20 19.91 3.12
N ALA A 46 2.04 19.22 2.35
CA ALA A 46 2.29 19.54 0.94
C ALA A 46 1.00 19.48 0.09
N LEU A 47 0.16 18.45 0.30
CA LEU A 47 -1.11 18.33 -0.43
C LEU A 47 -2.10 19.46 -0.05
N LEU A 48 -2.12 19.88 1.22
CA LEU A 48 -2.90 21.04 1.66
C LEU A 48 -2.36 22.35 1.08
N ASP A 49 -1.06 22.55 1.04
CA ASP A 49 -0.40 23.73 0.46
C ASP A 49 -0.66 23.85 -1.05
N LEU A 50 -0.88 22.73 -1.73
CA LEU A 50 -1.33 22.70 -3.12
C LEU A 50 -2.82 23.06 -3.29
N GLY A 51 -3.56 23.27 -2.19
CA GLY A 51 -4.97 23.66 -2.21
C GLY A 51 -5.95 22.50 -2.28
N LEU A 52 -5.50 21.26 -2.11
CA LEU A 52 -6.39 20.11 -2.02
C LEU A 52 -7.19 20.17 -0.72
N SER A 53 -8.44 19.74 -0.79
CA SER A 53 -9.39 19.84 0.31
C SER A 53 -10.14 18.51 0.51
N ARG A 54 -10.74 18.36 1.70
CA ARG A 54 -11.51 17.18 2.09
C ARG A 54 -12.46 16.72 1.00
N GLY A 55 -12.39 15.42 0.67
CA GLY A 55 -13.18 14.79 -0.38
C GLY A 55 -12.54 14.83 -1.77
N ASP A 56 -11.45 15.57 -1.97
CA ASP A 56 -10.71 15.49 -3.23
C ASP A 56 -10.06 14.12 -3.40
N ARG A 57 -10.01 13.65 -4.65
CA ARG A 57 -9.42 12.36 -5.01
C ARG A 57 -7.99 12.57 -5.47
N VAL A 58 -7.11 11.79 -4.84
CA VAL A 58 -5.69 11.75 -5.20
C VAL A 58 -5.37 10.34 -5.66
N CYS A 59 -4.88 10.17 -6.88
CA CYS A 59 -4.44 8.85 -7.31
C CYS A 59 -2.97 8.61 -6.99
N ILE A 60 -2.62 7.32 -6.83
CA ILE A 60 -1.23 6.87 -6.81
C ILE A 60 -1.04 5.75 -7.83
N LEU A 61 -0.02 5.91 -8.68
CA LEU A 61 0.42 4.94 -9.67
C LEU A 61 1.88 4.57 -9.39
N SER A 62 2.08 3.45 -8.73
CA SER A 62 3.39 2.95 -8.33
C SER A 62 3.34 1.42 -8.14
N PRO A 63 4.43 0.69 -8.34
CA PRO A 63 4.64 -0.60 -7.70
C PRO A 63 4.61 -0.45 -6.18
N ASN A 64 4.74 -1.55 -5.45
CA ASN A 64 4.93 -1.46 -4.01
C ASN A 64 6.12 -0.57 -3.68
N SER A 65 5.93 0.39 -2.79
CA SER A 65 6.94 1.37 -2.40
C SER A 65 6.58 2.02 -1.07
N HIS A 66 7.57 2.66 -0.43
CA HIS A 66 7.30 3.52 0.72
C HIS A 66 6.41 4.72 0.34
N PHE A 67 6.51 5.24 -0.90
CA PHE A 67 5.63 6.29 -1.41
C PHE A 67 4.15 5.87 -1.35
N PHE A 68 3.89 4.60 -1.69
CA PHE A 68 2.54 4.05 -1.64
C PHE A 68 2.03 4.00 -0.21
N LEU A 69 2.85 3.49 0.71
CA LEU A 69 2.49 3.40 2.13
C LEU A 69 2.24 4.78 2.74
N GLU A 70 3.10 5.75 2.46
CA GLU A 70 2.95 7.15 2.90
C GLU A 70 1.63 7.74 2.41
N SER A 71 1.26 7.48 1.14
CA SER A 71 0.04 8.02 0.54
C SER A 71 -1.24 7.55 1.22
N PHE A 72 -1.31 6.30 1.70
CA PHE A 72 -2.48 5.80 2.43
C PHE A 72 -2.77 6.61 3.69
N TYR A 73 -1.74 6.96 4.44
CA TYR A 73 -1.89 7.69 5.69
C TYR A 73 -2.01 9.19 5.47
N ALA A 74 -1.22 9.74 4.55
CA ALA A 74 -1.21 11.17 4.29
C ALA A 74 -2.54 11.69 3.75
N THR A 75 -3.16 10.97 2.83
CA THR A 75 -4.49 11.34 2.31
C THR A 75 -5.57 11.16 3.36
N ALA A 76 -5.53 10.04 4.11
CA ALA A 76 -6.55 9.73 5.10
C ALA A 76 -6.61 10.74 6.25
N GLN A 77 -5.45 11.27 6.71
CA GLN A 77 -5.42 12.16 7.88
C GLN A 77 -5.95 13.58 7.62
N ILE A 78 -6.07 13.98 6.35
CA ILE A 78 -6.62 15.28 5.94
C ILE A 78 -7.95 15.14 5.17
N GLY A 79 -8.52 13.92 5.14
CA GLY A 79 -9.83 13.66 4.55
C GLY A 79 -9.85 13.63 3.02
N LEU A 80 -8.71 13.44 2.37
CA LEU A 80 -8.63 13.15 0.94
C LEU A 80 -8.95 11.67 0.69
N VAL A 81 -9.36 11.36 -0.53
CA VAL A 81 -9.72 9.99 -0.94
C VAL A 81 -8.65 9.44 -1.88
N LEU A 82 -7.95 8.39 -1.47
CA LEU A 82 -6.93 7.76 -2.30
C LEU A 82 -7.55 6.89 -3.40
N VAL A 83 -7.03 6.98 -4.61
CA VAL A 83 -7.38 6.12 -5.75
C VAL A 83 -6.12 5.32 -6.15
N PRO A 84 -5.92 4.12 -5.56
CA PRO A 84 -4.78 3.28 -5.89
C PRO A 84 -4.95 2.70 -7.28
N LEU A 85 -3.97 2.91 -8.18
CA LEU A 85 -4.02 2.44 -9.55
C LEU A 85 -3.19 1.18 -9.77
N ASN A 86 -3.71 0.29 -10.60
CA ASN A 86 -2.98 -0.87 -11.07
C ASN A 86 -1.98 -0.43 -12.16
N TYR A 87 -0.70 -0.40 -11.84
CA TYR A 87 0.38 0.05 -12.74
C TYR A 87 0.56 -0.83 -14.01
N ARG A 88 -0.15 -1.96 -14.11
CA ARG A 88 -0.11 -2.86 -15.26
C ARG A 88 -1.15 -2.51 -16.32
N LEU A 89 -2.02 -1.55 -16.05
CA LEU A 89 -3.04 -1.10 -16.99
C LEU A 89 -2.42 -0.22 -18.10
N VAL A 90 -3.12 -0.12 -19.22
CA VAL A 90 -2.73 0.76 -20.33
C VAL A 90 -3.26 2.19 -20.13
N ALA A 91 -2.73 3.14 -20.88
CA ALA A 91 -3.08 4.56 -20.79
C ALA A 91 -4.59 4.82 -20.87
N ALA A 92 -5.32 4.16 -21.77
CA ALA A 92 -6.77 4.32 -21.90
C ALA A 92 -7.57 3.89 -20.68
N ASP A 93 -7.12 2.85 -19.96
CA ASP A 93 -7.74 2.43 -18.69
C ASP A 93 -7.50 3.47 -17.59
N HIS A 94 -6.29 4.01 -17.54
CA HIS A 94 -5.94 5.09 -16.59
C HIS A 94 -6.78 6.35 -16.87
N GLU A 95 -6.89 6.75 -18.12
CA GLU A 95 -7.73 7.89 -18.52
C GLU A 95 -9.17 7.72 -18.03
N TYR A 96 -9.76 6.56 -18.29
CA TYR A 96 -11.10 6.25 -17.84
C TYR A 96 -11.23 6.34 -16.31
N ILE A 97 -10.34 5.69 -15.57
CA ILE A 97 -10.39 5.64 -14.11
C ILE A 97 -10.23 7.04 -13.50
N LEU A 98 -9.24 7.80 -13.96
CA LEU A 98 -8.93 9.12 -13.44
C LEU A 98 -10.06 10.11 -13.67
N ASN A 99 -10.67 10.09 -14.87
CA ASN A 99 -11.84 10.90 -15.18
C ASN A 99 -13.09 10.46 -14.40
N HIS A 100 -13.36 9.15 -14.31
CA HIS A 100 -14.51 8.60 -13.60
C HIS A 100 -14.45 8.88 -12.10
N ALA A 101 -13.27 8.71 -11.48
CA ALA A 101 -13.05 9.06 -10.08
C ALA A 101 -13.04 10.59 -9.85
N GLY A 102 -12.81 11.37 -10.89
CA GLY A 102 -12.67 12.82 -10.80
C GLY A 102 -11.45 13.23 -9.99
N VAL A 103 -10.29 12.68 -10.33
CA VAL A 103 -9.02 12.89 -9.63
C VAL A 103 -8.55 14.33 -9.79
N SER A 104 -8.09 14.95 -8.69
CA SER A 104 -7.55 16.31 -8.64
C SER A 104 -6.01 16.33 -8.66
N ALA A 105 -5.35 15.30 -8.14
CA ALA A 105 -3.90 15.19 -8.12
C ALA A 105 -3.44 13.77 -8.47
N VAL A 106 -2.32 13.67 -9.19
CA VAL A 106 -1.68 12.43 -9.61
C VAL A 106 -0.32 12.33 -8.93
N LEU A 107 -0.16 11.28 -8.13
CA LEU A 107 1.11 10.84 -7.56
C LEU A 107 1.63 9.67 -8.39
N VAL A 108 2.80 9.77 -8.96
CA VAL A 108 3.32 8.72 -9.84
C VAL A 108 4.76 8.36 -9.50
N ASP A 109 5.08 7.08 -9.58
CA ASP A 109 6.47 6.61 -9.59
C ASP A 109 7.12 6.97 -10.93
N GLY A 110 8.37 7.40 -10.90
CA GLY A 110 9.09 7.89 -12.09
C GLY A 110 9.07 6.95 -13.29
N GLU A 111 9.00 5.63 -13.06
CA GLU A 111 8.90 4.63 -14.12
C GLU A 111 7.60 4.73 -14.95
N TYR A 112 6.55 5.35 -14.39
CA TYR A 112 5.20 5.41 -15.01
C TYR A 112 4.79 6.80 -15.46
N THR A 113 5.68 7.78 -15.46
CA THR A 113 5.37 9.13 -15.96
C THR A 113 4.94 9.12 -17.42
N GLY A 114 5.57 8.29 -18.25
CA GLY A 114 5.28 8.20 -19.68
C GLY A 114 3.83 7.82 -19.99
N VAL A 115 3.29 6.79 -19.31
CA VAL A 115 1.91 6.34 -19.54
C VAL A 115 0.88 7.40 -19.11
N ILE A 116 1.21 8.23 -18.12
CA ILE A 116 0.34 9.32 -17.69
C ILE A 116 0.50 10.54 -18.61
N ASP A 117 1.69 10.84 -19.09
CA ASP A 117 1.91 11.94 -20.04
C ASP A 117 1.14 11.75 -21.35
N GLU A 118 0.95 10.49 -21.80
CA GLU A 118 0.14 10.18 -23.00
C GLU A 118 -1.33 10.65 -22.87
N ILE A 119 -1.87 10.66 -21.66
CA ILE A 119 -3.30 10.97 -21.40
C ILE A 119 -3.51 12.31 -20.67
N ARG A 120 -2.43 13.01 -20.35
CA ARG A 120 -2.47 14.23 -19.53
C ARG A 120 -3.47 15.25 -20.02
N ASP A 121 -3.52 15.51 -21.32
CA ASP A 121 -4.41 16.53 -21.91
C ASP A 121 -5.88 16.09 -21.93
N ALA A 122 -6.17 14.79 -21.72
CA ALA A 122 -7.51 14.23 -21.56
C ALA A 122 -8.00 14.22 -20.09
N LEU A 123 -7.24 14.79 -19.16
CA LEU A 123 -7.53 14.80 -17.73
C LEU A 123 -7.77 16.24 -17.19
N PRO A 124 -8.86 16.92 -17.59
CA PRO A 124 -9.06 18.34 -17.32
C PRO A 124 -9.26 18.69 -15.84
N LYS A 125 -9.56 17.72 -14.98
CA LYS A 125 -9.74 17.93 -13.54
C LYS A 125 -8.43 17.83 -12.74
N VAL A 126 -7.40 17.23 -13.32
CA VAL A 126 -6.12 17.05 -12.62
C VAL A 126 -5.34 18.37 -12.64
N GLN A 127 -5.07 18.90 -11.47
CA GLN A 127 -4.37 20.18 -11.27
C GLN A 127 -2.91 19.96 -10.87
N HIS A 128 -2.59 18.85 -10.19
CA HIS A 128 -1.27 18.58 -9.63
C HIS A 128 -0.71 17.25 -10.14
N TRP A 129 0.55 17.30 -10.59
CA TRP A 129 1.27 16.19 -11.18
C TRP A 129 2.58 16.02 -10.42
N ILE A 130 2.62 15.01 -9.55
CA ILE A 130 3.73 14.81 -8.61
C ILE A 130 4.40 13.49 -8.94
N VAL A 131 5.73 13.54 -9.09
CA VAL A 131 6.55 12.35 -9.38
C VAL A 131 7.46 12.03 -8.20
N ALA A 132 7.43 10.76 -7.81
CA ALA A 132 8.36 10.17 -6.87
C ALA A 132 9.51 9.52 -7.65
N THR A 133 10.72 10.02 -7.44
CA THR A 133 11.96 9.46 -7.99
C THR A 133 12.94 9.21 -6.85
N GLU A 134 13.65 8.09 -6.88
CA GLU A 134 14.70 7.81 -5.90
C GLU A 134 15.91 8.74 -6.13
N GLU A 135 16.25 8.97 -7.39
CA GLU A 135 17.38 9.83 -7.82
C GLU A 135 16.98 10.71 -8.99
N GLY A 136 17.63 11.86 -9.10
CA GLY A 136 17.50 12.78 -10.22
C GLY A 136 16.43 13.87 -10.04
N GLU A 137 16.36 14.73 -11.03
CA GLU A 137 15.38 15.82 -11.10
C GLU A 137 14.03 15.29 -11.63
N ALA A 138 12.94 15.93 -11.20
CA ALA A 138 11.63 15.64 -11.75
C ALA A 138 11.61 15.95 -13.28
N PRO A 139 11.00 15.08 -14.09
CA PRO A 139 10.83 15.36 -15.51
C PRO A 139 10.06 16.69 -15.75
N PRO A 140 10.21 17.33 -16.91
CA PRO A 140 9.44 18.52 -17.24
C PRO A 140 7.92 18.30 -17.02
N ARG A 141 7.23 19.31 -16.53
CA ARG A 141 5.79 19.31 -16.20
C ARG A 141 5.42 18.48 -14.95
N TRP A 142 6.38 17.91 -14.22
CA TRP A 142 6.16 17.19 -12.98
C TRP A 142 6.76 17.92 -11.78
N GLN A 143 6.08 17.89 -10.66
CA GLN A 143 6.58 18.38 -9.37
C GLN A 143 7.30 17.24 -8.64
N SER A 144 8.48 17.50 -8.09
CA SER A 144 9.22 16.50 -7.35
C SER A 144 8.56 16.21 -5.99
N TRP A 145 8.24 14.94 -5.74
CA TRP A 145 7.82 14.45 -4.43
C TRP A 145 8.81 14.84 -3.33
N ASN A 146 10.09 14.58 -3.54
CA ASN A 146 11.12 14.87 -2.55
C ASN A 146 11.24 16.36 -2.25
N ALA A 147 11.13 17.22 -3.27
CA ALA A 147 11.15 18.67 -3.08
C ALA A 147 9.92 19.18 -2.33
N LEU A 148 8.73 18.62 -2.62
CA LEU A 148 7.49 18.94 -1.91
C LEU A 148 7.60 18.53 -0.42
N LEU A 149 8.06 17.33 -0.14
CA LEU A 149 8.26 16.90 1.25
C LEU A 149 9.29 17.75 1.98
N ALA A 150 10.40 18.10 1.32
CA ALA A 150 11.46 18.92 1.93
C ALA A 150 10.97 20.32 2.31
N SER A 151 10.05 20.90 1.54
CA SER A 151 9.49 22.24 1.79
C SER A 151 8.34 22.26 2.81
N ALA A 152 7.65 21.12 3.00
CA ALA A 152 6.47 21.05 3.85
C ALA A 152 6.82 20.83 5.34
N SER A 153 5.93 21.26 6.23
CA SER A 153 6.09 21.08 7.68
C SER A 153 6.08 19.59 8.08
N PRO A 154 6.98 19.14 8.95
CA PRO A 154 6.95 17.80 9.54
C PRO A 154 5.90 17.64 10.64
N GLU A 155 5.35 18.74 11.14
CA GLU A 155 4.34 18.72 12.19
C GLU A 155 3.01 18.12 11.70
N PRO A 156 2.23 17.53 12.60
CA PRO A 156 0.90 17.05 12.23
C PRO A 156 0.08 18.14 11.53
N PRO A 157 -0.61 17.83 10.41
CA PRO A 157 -1.44 18.79 9.73
C PRO A 157 -2.58 19.29 10.62
N PRO A 158 -3.18 20.47 10.32
CA PRO A 158 -4.37 20.92 11.01
C PRO A 158 -5.48 19.88 10.98
N ARG A 159 -6.16 19.68 12.09
CA ARG A 159 -7.30 18.76 12.14
C ARG A 159 -8.41 19.30 11.26
N PRO A 160 -8.97 18.46 10.37
CA PRO A 160 -10.12 18.86 9.57
C PRO A 160 -11.32 19.25 10.47
N GLU A 161 -12.00 20.34 10.13
CA GLU A 161 -13.24 20.73 10.78
C GLU A 161 -14.39 20.75 9.77
N PRO A 162 -15.51 20.05 10.08
CA PRO A 162 -15.71 19.15 11.23
C PRO A 162 -14.75 17.97 11.20
N GLU A 163 -14.53 17.28 12.33
CA GLU A 163 -13.68 16.11 12.38
C GLU A 163 -14.12 15.03 11.37
N ILE A 164 -13.13 14.24 10.88
CA ILE A 164 -13.40 13.16 9.92
C ILE A 164 -14.24 12.08 10.62
N GLY A 165 -15.34 11.69 9.97
CA GLY A 165 -16.19 10.61 10.43
C GLY A 165 -15.76 9.24 9.88
N GLU A 166 -16.05 8.18 10.62
CA GLU A 166 -15.68 6.81 10.22
C GLU A 166 -16.36 6.30 8.94
N ASN A 167 -17.46 6.93 8.53
CA ASN A 167 -18.19 6.60 7.31
C ASN A 167 -17.73 7.40 6.09
N GLU A 168 -16.74 8.28 6.24
CA GLU A 168 -16.13 8.96 5.10
C GLU A 168 -15.22 8.03 4.32
N LEU A 169 -15.11 8.34 3.02
CA LEU A 169 -14.27 7.56 2.12
C LEU A 169 -12.80 7.78 2.47
N VAL A 170 -12.06 6.69 2.47
CA VAL A 170 -10.60 6.69 2.57
C VAL A 170 -9.96 6.29 1.25
N SER A 171 -10.65 5.44 0.46
CA SER A 171 -10.15 5.04 -0.85
C SER A 171 -11.26 4.62 -1.81
N ILE A 172 -10.95 4.66 -3.12
CA ILE A 172 -11.77 4.08 -4.19
C ILE A 172 -10.88 3.10 -4.96
N ASN A 173 -11.17 1.80 -4.81
CA ASN A 173 -10.40 0.74 -5.45
C ASN A 173 -11.12 0.25 -6.69
N TYR A 174 -10.46 0.33 -7.85
CA TYR A 174 -11.05 -0.09 -9.12
C TYR A 174 -10.86 -1.58 -9.36
N THR A 175 -11.95 -2.27 -9.70
CA THR A 175 -11.96 -3.69 -10.08
C THR A 175 -12.25 -3.83 -11.56
N SER A 176 -11.67 -4.88 -12.17
CA SER A 176 -11.83 -5.18 -13.61
C SER A 176 -13.21 -5.68 -14.00
N GLY A 177 -14.26 -5.39 -13.24
CA GLY A 177 -15.66 -5.77 -13.48
C GLY A 177 -15.96 -6.75 -14.62
N THR A 178 -16.91 -7.64 -14.44
CA THR A 178 -17.33 -8.61 -15.46
C THR A 178 -18.01 -7.99 -16.71
N THR A 179 -18.23 -6.67 -16.71
CA THR A 179 -18.94 -5.94 -17.74
C THR A 179 -18.13 -4.74 -18.23
N SER A 180 -17.23 -4.95 -19.16
CA SER A 180 -16.52 -3.98 -20.02
C SER A 180 -15.79 -2.76 -19.42
N ARG A 181 -16.17 -2.19 -18.28
CA ARG A 181 -15.48 -1.03 -17.67
C ARG A 181 -15.20 -1.24 -16.18
N PRO A 182 -14.03 -0.80 -15.68
CA PRO A 182 -13.70 -0.87 -14.26
C PRO A 182 -14.73 -0.15 -13.37
N LYS A 183 -15.03 -0.74 -12.21
CA LYS A 183 -15.94 -0.16 -11.20
C LYS A 183 -15.13 0.26 -9.98
N GLY A 184 -15.42 1.45 -9.46
CA GLY A 184 -14.80 1.98 -8.25
C GLY A 184 -15.53 1.51 -7.00
N VAL A 185 -14.91 0.65 -6.21
CA VAL A 185 -15.41 0.23 -4.90
C VAL A 185 -15.01 1.29 -3.88
N MET A 186 -16.01 1.89 -3.26
CA MET A 186 -15.84 2.94 -2.25
C MET A 186 -15.61 2.32 -0.88
N MET A 187 -14.47 2.62 -0.27
CA MET A 187 -14.10 2.16 1.06
C MET A 187 -14.09 3.30 2.06
N THR A 188 -14.78 3.12 3.17
CA THR A 188 -14.78 4.07 4.28
C THR A 188 -13.67 3.75 5.28
N HIS A 189 -13.35 4.70 6.16
CA HIS A 189 -12.47 4.45 7.29
C HIS A 189 -12.93 3.25 8.10
N ARG A 190 -14.25 3.15 8.41
CA ARG A 190 -14.83 2.04 9.15
C ARG A 190 -14.60 0.68 8.47
N ASN A 191 -14.80 0.59 7.14
CA ASN A 191 -14.58 -0.65 6.41
C ASN A 191 -13.12 -1.12 6.55
N CYS A 192 -12.17 -0.22 6.27
CA CYS A 192 -10.75 -0.52 6.35
C CYS A 192 -10.28 -0.82 7.78
N TYR A 193 -10.82 -0.10 8.78
CA TYR A 193 -10.49 -0.29 10.17
C TYR A 193 -10.93 -1.68 10.67
N LEU A 194 -12.16 -2.08 10.41
CA LEU A 194 -12.68 -3.40 10.81
C LEU A 194 -11.96 -4.53 10.07
N ASN A 195 -11.66 -4.35 8.78
CA ASN A 195 -10.87 -5.32 8.04
C ASN A 195 -9.45 -5.48 8.60
N ALA A 196 -8.81 -4.39 9.03
CA ALA A 196 -7.49 -4.47 9.67
C ALA A 196 -7.55 -5.33 10.94
N TYR A 197 -8.60 -5.20 11.75
CA TYR A 197 -8.80 -6.08 12.92
C TYR A 197 -9.07 -7.54 12.52
N ASN A 198 -9.81 -7.78 11.44
CA ASN A 198 -9.99 -9.14 10.90
C ASN A 198 -8.63 -9.75 10.52
N MET A 199 -7.77 -9.00 9.83
CA MET A 199 -6.42 -9.45 9.51
C MET A 199 -5.61 -9.76 10.77
N ILE A 200 -5.60 -8.86 11.75
CA ILE A 200 -4.90 -9.06 13.01
C ILE A 200 -5.38 -10.34 13.70
N ALA A 201 -6.69 -10.52 13.83
CA ALA A 201 -7.27 -11.64 14.55
C ALA A 201 -7.05 -12.98 13.84
N HIS A 202 -7.28 -13.06 12.52
CA HIS A 202 -7.23 -14.31 11.78
C HIS A 202 -5.83 -14.72 11.32
N LEU A 203 -4.95 -13.76 11.06
CA LEU A 203 -3.57 -14.05 10.69
C LEU A 203 -2.60 -14.00 11.88
N GLY A 204 -3.08 -13.61 13.06
CA GLY A 204 -2.25 -13.52 14.26
C GLY A 204 -1.14 -12.49 14.13
N ILE A 205 -1.43 -11.34 13.49
CA ILE A 205 -0.41 -10.30 13.27
C ILE A 205 0.01 -9.72 14.62
N ALA A 206 1.30 -9.70 14.89
CA ALA A 206 1.90 -9.24 16.13
C ALA A 206 2.92 -8.11 15.89
N HIS A 207 3.40 -7.53 16.98
CA HIS A 207 4.32 -6.40 16.91
C HIS A 207 5.69 -6.75 16.34
N ASP A 208 6.11 -7.99 16.41
CA ASP A 208 7.39 -8.52 15.91
C ASP A 208 7.29 -9.09 14.48
N ASP A 209 6.11 -9.00 13.87
CA ASP A 209 5.95 -9.43 12.48
C ASP A 209 6.67 -8.52 11.48
N VAL A 210 7.20 -9.17 10.45
CA VAL A 210 7.84 -8.56 9.29
C VAL A 210 7.15 -9.09 8.05
N GLU A 211 6.42 -8.23 7.34
CA GLU A 211 5.72 -8.59 6.10
C GLU A 211 6.58 -8.32 4.88
N LEU A 212 6.76 -9.33 4.03
CA LEU A 212 7.25 -9.14 2.68
C LEU A 212 6.09 -8.81 1.73
N TRP A 213 6.11 -7.62 1.17
CA TRP A 213 5.08 -7.12 0.26
C TRP A 213 5.17 -7.74 -1.13
N THR A 214 4.77 -8.99 -1.26
CA THR A 214 4.58 -9.68 -2.55
C THR A 214 3.21 -9.39 -3.17
N LEU A 215 2.23 -9.01 -2.34
CA LEU A 215 0.92 -8.55 -2.78
C LEU A 215 1.00 -7.09 -3.24
N PRO A 216 0.44 -6.71 -4.42
CA PRO A 216 0.38 -5.31 -4.80
C PRO A 216 -0.45 -4.46 -3.83
N MET A 217 0.11 -3.35 -3.34
CA MET A 217 -0.56 -2.44 -2.42
C MET A 217 -1.82 -1.80 -3.02
N PHE A 218 -1.87 -1.61 -4.36
CA PHE A 218 -3.07 -1.08 -5.02
C PHE A 218 -4.26 -2.04 -4.92
N HIS A 219 -4.02 -3.33 -4.71
CA HIS A 219 -5.08 -4.33 -4.66
C HIS A 219 -5.76 -4.28 -3.31
N CYS A 220 -6.95 -3.68 -3.27
CA CYS A 220 -7.78 -3.61 -2.06
C CYS A 220 -6.98 -3.10 -0.84
N ASN A 221 -6.19 -2.03 -1.02
CA ASN A 221 -5.32 -1.45 0.01
C ASN A 221 -4.39 -2.51 0.63
N GLY A 222 -3.76 -3.35 -0.21
CA GLY A 222 -2.92 -4.46 0.27
C GLY A 222 -3.67 -5.43 1.18
N TRP A 223 -4.92 -5.73 0.85
CA TRP A 223 -5.87 -6.51 1.66
C TRP A 223 -6.10 -5.94 3.06
N GLY A 224 -5.76 -4.67 3.30
CA GLY A 224 -5.79 -4.03 4.61
C GLY A 224 -4.53 -4.26 5.45
N GLY A 225 -3.55 -4.99 4.92
CA GLY A 225 -2.25 -5.22 5.56
C GLY A 225 -1.50 -3.93 5.89
N VAL A 226 -1.65 -2.89 5.02
CA VAL A 226 -1.07 -1.56 5.26
C VAL A 226 -1.51 -0.97 6.61
N TYR A 227 -2.73 -1.25 7.04
CA TYR A 227 -3.26 -0.77 8.32
C TYR A 227 -2.99 -1.76 9.46
N ALA A 228 -3.23 -3.05 9.21
CA ALA A 228 -3.11 -4.10 10.22
C ALA A 228 -1.68 -4.22 10.77
N LEU A 229 -0.70 -4.33 9.88
CA LEU A 229 0.70 -4.47 10.27
C LEU A 229 1.22 -3.21 10.97
N THR A 230 0.97 -2.03 10.38
CA THR A 230 1.30 -0.74 11.00
C THR A 230 0.69 -0.64 12.40
N GLY A 231 -0.60 -0.95 12.53
CA GLY A 231 -1.30 -0.88 13.81
C GLY A 231 -0.68 -1.75 14.91
N MET A 232 -0.10 -2.88 14.54
CA MET A 232 0.61 -3.75 15.47
C MET A 232 2.07 -3.32 15.69
N GLY A 233 2.61 -2.43 14.87
CA GLY A 233 4.01 -1.99 14.94
C GLY A 233 4.97 -2.99 14.27
N GLY A 234 4.51 -3.75 13.29
CA GLY A 234 5.32 -4.64 12.46
C GLY A 234 6.14 -3.87 11.42
N ALA A 235 7.00 -4.57 10.68
CA ALA A 235 7.85 -3.96 9.67
C ALA A 235 7.39 -4.33 8.25
N HIS A 236 7.32 -3.34 7.37
CA HIS A 236 6.99 -3.49 5.95
C HIS A 236 8.28 -3.64 5.13
N VAL A 237 8.52 -4.81 4.55
CA VAL A 237 9.62 -5.06 3.62
C VAL A 237 9.08 -5.02 2.20
N ILE A 238 9.52 -4.05 1.43
CA ILE A 238 8.98 -3.76 0.10
C ILE A 238 9.65 -4.62 -0.97
N LEU A 239 8.83 -5.22 -1.82
CA LEU A 239 9.26 -5.90 -3.04
C LEU A 239 8.57 -5.26 -4.24
N ARG A 240 9.33 -4.59 -5.10
CA ARG A 240 8.80 -3.88 -6.28
C ARG A 240 8.39 -4.82 -7.41
N ALA A 241 9.12 -5.92 -7.59
CA ALA A 241 8.87 -6.91 -8.63
C ALA A 241 9.05 -8.34 -8.09
N ILE A 242 8.23 -9.26 -8.57
CA ILE A 242 8.29 -10.66 -8.16
C ILE A 242 9.51 -11.32 -8.78
N ASP A 243 10.44 -11.71 -7.93
CA ASP A 243 11.63 -12.49 -8.24
C ASP A 243 11.92 -13.47 -7.10
N GLY A 244 12.01 -14.76 -7.41
CA GLY A 244 12.13 -15.81 -6.39
C GLY A 244 13.41 -15.70 -5.58
N GLU A 245 14.55 -15.43 -6.21
CA GLU A 245 15.83 -15.26 -5.50
C GLU A 245 15.80 -14.05 -4.56
N ARG A 246 15.24 -12.94 -5.05
CA ARG A 246 15.07 -11.71 -4.25
C ARG A 246 14.16 -11.95 -3.06
N ILE A 247 13.08 -12.72 -3.22
CA ILE A 247 12.18 -13.11 -2.12
C ILE A 247 12.95 -13.86 -1.04
N PHE A 248 13.70 -14.91 -1.41
CA PHE A 248 14.49 -15.68 -0.43
C PHE A 248 15.54 -14.83 0.27
N ARG A 249 16.21 -13.94 -0.46
CA ARG A 249 17.20 -13.01 0.09
C ARG A 249 16.54 -12.09 1.13
N LEU A 250 15.42 -11.45 0.79
CA LEU A 250 14.72 -10.58 1.73
C LEU A 250 14.18 -11.33 2.95
N ILE A 251 13.72 -12.58 2.78
CA ILE A 251 13.30 -13.40 3.93
C ILE A 251 14.48 -13.67 4.87
N ALA A 252 15.65 -13.97 4.33
CA ALA A 252 16.85 -14.25 5.13
C ALA A 252 17.41 -12.99 5.80
N ASP A 253 17.54 -11.90 5.05
CA ASP A 253 18.20 -10.67 5.50
C ASP A 253 17.32 -9.87 6.48
N GLU A 254 16.01 -9.80 6.24
CA GLU A 254 15.07 -8.98 7.02
C GLU A 254 14.29 -9.78 8.07
N GLY A 255 14.44 -11.10 8.09
CA GLY A 255 13.73 -11.95 9.05
C GLY A 255 12.22 -11.96 8.84
N VAL A 256 11.77 -12.02 7.59
CA VAL A 256 10.35 -12.03 7.21
C VAL A 256 9.61 -13.14 7.94
N THR A 257 8.45 -12.82 8.51
CA THR A 257 7.58 -13.73 9.26
C THR A 257 6.29 -14.08 8.52
N PHE A 258 5.84 -13.23 7.58
CA PHE A 258 4.73 -13.56 6.70
C PHE A 258 4.75 -12.81 5.38
N ALA A 259 3.97 -13.30 4.41
CA ALA A 259 3.72 -12.63 3.15
C ALA A 259 2.32 -12.99 2.63
N CYS A 260 1.61 -12.00 2.09
CA CYS A 260 0.34 -12.19 1.40
C CYS A 260 0.59 -12.31 -0.10
N MET A 261 0.01 -13.32 -0.78
CA MET A 261 0.33 -13.56 -2.18
C MET A 261 -0.77 -14.27 -2.98
N ALA A 262 -0.70 -14.14 -4.29
CA ALA A 262 -1.47 -14.96 -5.23
C ALA A 262 -0.77 -16.31 -5.50
N PRO A 263 -1.50 -17.35 -5.96
CA PRO A 263 -0.91 -18.66 -6.27
C PRO A 263 0.27 -18.61 -7.26
N ALA A 264 0.27 -17.66 -8.20
CA ALA A 264 1.38 -17.49 -9.15
C ALA A 264 2.70 -17.09 -8.45
N VAL A 265 2.62 -16.28 -7.39
CA VAL A 265 3.79 -15.90 -6.59
C VAL A 265 4.28 -17.08 -5.76
N LEU A 266 3.35 -17.84 -5.15
CA LEU A 266 3.70 -19.08 -4.44
C LEU A 266 4.44 -20.05 -5.36
N ARG A 267 3.98 -20.21 -6.61
CA ARG A 267 4.68 -21.01 -7.62
C ARG A 267 6.10 -20.50 -7.86
N ALA A 268 6.29 -19.20 -8.08
CA ALA A 268 7.61 -18.61 -8.29
C ALA A 268 8.58 -18.88 -7.12
N VAL A 269 8.08 -18.82 -5.89
CA VAL A 269 8.84 -19.18 -4.68
C VAL A 269 9.23 -20.67 -4.70
N LEU A 270 8.27 -21.56 -4.95
CA LEU A 270 8.52 -23.01 -4.95
C LEU A 270 9.49 -23.45 -6.05
N ASP A 271 9.43 -22.80 -7.20
CA ASP A 271 10.26 -23.13 -8.37
C ASP A 271 11.63 -22.41 -8.38
N THR A 272 11.94 -21.61 -7.34
CA THR A 272 13.25 -20.95 -7.21
C THR A 272 14.37 -21.99 -7.10
N PRO A 273 15.40 -21.95 -7.96
CA PRO A 273 16.54 -22.87 -7.89
C PRO A 273 17.41 -22.57 -6.68
N ASP A 274 18.12 -23.58 -6.20
CA ASP A 274 19.13 -23.47 -5.12
C ASP A 274 18.65 -22.68 -3.87
N LYS A 275 17.35 -22.76 -3.58
CA LYS A 275 16.72 -22.02 -2.46
C LYS A 275 17.31 -22.40 -1.10
N GLN A 276 17.91 -23.58 -0.97
CA GLN A 276 18.58 -24.06 0.24
C GLN A 276 19.86 -23.28 0.60
N ARG A 277 20.41 -22.49 -0.33
CA ARG A 277 21.60 -21.66 -0.06
C ARG A 277 21.31 -20.47 0.87
N PHE A 278 20.03 -20.11 1.03
CA PHE A 278 19.64 -19.01 1.91
C PHE A 278 19.45 -19.49 3.34
N GLU A 279 20.15 -18.85 4.28
CA GLU A 279 20.03 -19.16 5.71
C GLU A 279 18.78 -18.47 6.30
N ILE A 280 17.63 -19.15 6.22
CA ILE A 280 16.36 -18.63 6.74
C ILE A 280 16.16 -19.12 8.17
N ARG A 281 16.07 -18.19 9.11
CA ARG A 281 15.92 -18.45 10.55
C ARG A 281 14.49 -18.34 11.04
N THR A 282 13.60 -17.80 10.22
CA THR A 282 12.17 -17.68 10.50
C THR A 282 11.39 -18.84 9.89
N ARG A 283 10.13 -18.99 10.30
CA ARG A 283 9.17 -19.88 9.66
C ARG A 283 8.02 -19.03 9.12
N PRO A 284 8.15 -18.48 7.92
CA PRO A 284 7.15 -17.58 7.37
C PRO A 284 5.76 -18.21 7.22
N ARG A 285 4.72 -17.42 7.46
CA ARG A 285 3.33 -17.75 7.14
C ARG A 285 3.01 -17.19 5.78
N PHE A 286 2.70 -18.03 4.81
CA PHE A 286 2.27 -17.60 3.49
C PHE A 286 0.74 -17.61 3.40
N VAL A 287 0.19 -16.41 3.23
CA VAL A 287 -1.25 -16.18 3.14
C VAL A 287 -1.64 -16.07 1.67
N VAL A 288 -2.44 -17.00 1.19
CA VAL A 288 -2.79 -17.09 -0.23
C VAL A 288 -4.27 -16.81 -0.45
N ALA A 289 -4.56 -15.94 -1.42
CA ALA A 289 -5.92 -15.64 -1.87
C ALA A 289 -5.95 -15.26 -3.37
N GLY A 290 -7.13 -14.86 -3.84
CA GLY A 290 -7.39 -14.52 -5.25
C GLY A 290 -7.81 -15.73 -6.08
N ALA A 291 -7.27 -16.90 -5.79
CA ALA A 291 -7.71 -18.21 -6.28
C ALA A 291 -7.19 -19.31 -5.35
N PRO A 292 -7.84 -20.50 -5.30
CA PRO A 292 -7.30 -21.63 -4.55
C PRO A 292 -6.03 -22.14 -5.24
N PRO A 293 -4.93 -22.32 -4.50
CA PRO A 293 -3.72 -22.93 -5.07
C PRO A 293 -3.92 -24.44 -5.27
N PRO A 294 -3.19 -25.08 -6.19
CA PRO A 294 -3.15 -26.55 -6.28
C PRO A 294 -2.67 -27.16 -4.97
N ALA A 295 -3.29 -28.28 -4.55
CA ALA A 295 -2.90 -28.98 -3.30
C ALA A 295 -1.42 -29.31 -3.25
N ALA A 296 -0.80 -29.67 -4.39
CA ALA A 296 0.64 -29.94 -4.49
C ALA A 296 1.52 -28.72 -4.11
N PHE A 297 1.05 -27.48 -4.26
CA PHE A 297 1.80 -26.30 -3.85
C PHE A 297 1.81 -26.17 -2.32
N ILE A 298 0.70 -26.49 -1.67
CA ILE A 298 0.58 -26.50 -0.21
C ILE A 298 1.54 -27.55 0.36
N GLU A 299 1.46 -28.78 -0.16
CA GLU A 299 2.34 -29.88 0.25
C GLU A 299 3.81 -29.53 0.08
N ARG A 300 4.20 -28.97 -1.07
CA ARG A 300 5.58 -28.53 -1.31
C ARG A 300 6.02 -27.44 -0.35
N LEU A 301 5.18 -26.45 -0.07
CA LEU A 301 5.50 -25.37 0.87
C LEU A 301 5.83 -25.93 2.26
N GLU A 302 5.00 -26.86 2.74
CA GLU A 302 5.14 -27.46 4.07
C GLU A 302 6.27 -28.47 4.16
N THR A 303 6.47 -29.30 3.12
CA THR A 303 7.48 -30.38 3.13
C THR A 303 8.86 -29.92 2.69
N GLU A 304 8.98 -29.07 1.64
CA GLU A 304 10.28 -28.61 1.13
C GLU A 304 10.84 -27.43 1.96
N LEU A 305 9.98 -26.53 2.42
CA LEU A 305 10.39 -25.30 3.11
C LEU A 305 10.06 -25.31 4.60
N GLY A 306 9.15 -26.15 5.06
CA GLY A 306 8.69 -26.17 6.45
C GLY A 306 7.89 -24.93 6.84
N TRP A 307 7.38 -24.15 5.88
CA TRP A 307 6.67 -22.90 6.11
C TRP A 307 5.17 -23.16 6.28
N GLN A 308 4.49 -22.19 6.90
CA GLN A 308 3.07 -22.32 7.18
C GLN A 308 2.23 -21.79 6.02
N PHE A 309 1.23 -22.55 5.62
CA PHE A 309 0.22 -22.14 4.64
C PHE A 309 -1.05 -21.65 5.34
N LEU A 310 -1.59 -20.52 4.89
CA LEU A 310 -2.88 -20.01 5.28
C LEU A 310 -3.65 -19.60 4.01
N GLN A 311 -4.93 -19.94 3.95
CA GLN A 311 -5.80 -19.50 2.87
C GLN A 311 -6.87 -18.56 3.42
N ILE A 312 -7.08 -17.46 2.70
CA ILE A 312 -8.16 -16.52 2.98
C ILE A 312 -9.03 -16.34 1.74
N TYR A 313 -10.26 -15.92 1.97
CA TYR A 313 -11.21 -15.55 0.92
C TYR A 313 -11.68 -14.13 1.13
N GLY A 314 -11.88 -13.41 0.04
CA GLY A 314 -12.41 -12.06 0.07
C GLY A 314 -12.58 -11.45 -1.30
N LEU A 315 -13.27 -10.32 -1.36
CA LEU A 315 -13.51 -9.51 -2.54
C LEU A 315 -13.20 -8.06 -2.20
N THR A 316 -12.92 -7.23 -3.20
CA THR A 316 -12.76 -5.79 -2.96
C THR A 316 -13.98 -5.21 -2.24
N GLU A 317 -15.16 -5.66 -2.62
CA GLU A 317 -16.45 -5.24 -2.07
C GLU A 317 -16.68 -5.68 -0.61
N THR A 318 -15.87 -6.57 -0.06
CA THR A 318 -15.93 -7.02 1.34
C THR A 318 -14.82 -6.44 2.22
N ALA A 319 -13.98 -5.58 1.66
CA ALA A 319 -12.93 -4.72 2.25
C ALA A 319 -11.65 -5.40 2.80
N PRO A 320 -11.11 -6.51 2.32
CA PRO A 320 -11.63 -7.60 1.50
C PRO A 320 -11.95 -8.89 2.25
N LEU A 321 -11.50 -9.09 3.50
CA LEU A 321 -11.62 -10.38 4.19
C LEU A 321 -13.04 -10.73 4.60
N LEU A 322 -13.40 -11.98 4.33
CA LEU A 322 -14.61 -12.65 4.82
C LEU A 322 -14.24 -13.83 5.70
#